data_c87f31b3898b50f59770b77cb71f8f02
#
_entry.id   c87f31b3898b50f59770b77cb71f8f02
#
_cell.length_a   1.000
_cell.length_b   1.000
_cell.length_c   1.000
_cell.angle_alpha   90.00
_cell.angle_beta   90.00
_cell.angle_gamma   90.00
#
_symmetry.space_group_name_H-M   'P 1'
#
loop_
_entity.id
_entity.type
_entity.pdbx_description
1 polymer ?
#
loop_
_entity_poly.entity_id
_entity_poly.type
_entity_poly.pdbx_seq_one_letter_code
_entity_poly.pdbx_strand_id
1 'polypeptide(L)'
;MNYKVEKLKVNYKTLEDFKKFKEYGVQELSMSEDLEANIVENGSESPFYGVYFGDKLVARMSLYQVEGRFNRYFEPAQDYLELWKLEVLPDYQSKGYGSALVQFAKEFGLPIKTNSRVKSKDFWTKMDFSSIQYDMERDLGENPLVWFPHGVKEQSTEK
;
A
#
# COMPACT_ATOMS: atom_id res chain seq x y z
N MET A 1 -9.92 -15.44 9.67
CA MET A 1 -10.50 -14.38 10.49
C MET A 1 -10.58 -13.11 9.68
N ASN A 2 -11.76 -12.49 9.65
CA ASN A 2 -11.97 -11.30 8.84
C ASN A 2 -11.80 -10.05 9.71
N TYR A 3 -10.80 -9.25 9.38
CA TYR A 3 -10.60 -7.97 10.06
C TYR A 3 -11.31 -6.87 9.28
N LYS A 4 -11.86 -5.92 10.00
CA LYS A 4 -12.47 -4.75 9.38
C LYS A 4 -11.39 -3.73 9.04
N VAL A 5 -11.23 -3.43 7.77
CA VAL A 5 -10.34 -2.38 7.29
C VAL A 5 -11.13 -1.08 7.21
N GLU A 6 -10.60 -0.03 7.80
CA GLU A 6 -11.26 1.27 7.86
C GLU A 6 -10.43 2.32 7.14
N LYS A 7 -11.12 3.23 6.47
CA LYS A 7 -10.47 4.41 5.94
C LYS A 7 -10.15 5.33 7.11
N LEU A 8 -8.89 5.70 7.26
CA LEU A 8 -8.45 6.52 8.38
C LEU A 8 -8.71 8.00 8.10
N LYS A 9 -9.11 8.73 9.12
CA LYS A 9 -9.34 10.16 8.99
C LYS A 9 -8.03 10.92 8.95
N VAL A 10 -7.97 11.96 8.14
CA VAL A 10 -6.80 12.85 8.06
C VAL A 10 -6.94 13.91 9.17
N ASN A 11 -6.44 13.58 10.34
CA ASN A 11 -6.53 14.47 11.51
C ASN A 11 -5.41 14.17 12.50
N TYR A 12 -5.33 14.98 13.55
CA TYR A 12 -4.26 14.86 14.55
C TYR A 12 -4.37 13.60 15.41
N LYS A 13 -5.58 13.07 15.60
CA LYS A 13 -5.76 11.81 16.33
C LYS A 13 -5.11 10.65 15.58
N THR A 14 -5.32 10.59 14.27
CA THR A 14 -4.67 9.57 13.42
C THR A 14 -3.16 9.74 13.45
N LEU A 15 -2.68 10.98 13.45
CA LEU A 15 -1.24 11.24 13.55
C LEU A 15 -0.67 10.71 14.86
N GLU A 16 -1.37 10.87 15.97
CA GLU A 16 -0.96 10.29 17.24
C GLU A 16 -0.87 8.76 17.15
N ASP A 17 -1.84 8.12 16.50
CA ASP A 17 -1.80 6.68 16.29
C ASP A 17 -0.61 6.28 15.42
N PHE A 18 -0.30 7.07 14.39
CA PHE A 18 0.85 6.79 13.53
C PHE A 18 2.18 6.88 14.28
N LYS A 19 2.31 7.84 15.18
CA LYS A 19 3.54 8.01 15.96
C LYS A 19 3.83 6.79 16.84
N LYS A 20 2.82 6.05 17.26
CA LYS A 20 3.00 4.85 18.08
C LYS A 20 3.70 3.73 17.32
N PHE A 21 3.63 3.72 15.99
CA PHE A 21 4.38 2.74 15.20
C PHE A 21 5.88 2.94 15.37
N LYS A 22 6.34 4.19 15.47
CA LYS A 22 7.75 4.48 15.72
C LYS A 22 8.21 3.95 17.09
N GLU A 23 7.34 4.02 18.09
CA GLU A 23 7.64 3.53 19.44
C GLU A 23 7.89 2.02 19.47
N TYR A 24 7.30 1.29 18.54
CA TYR A 24 7.49 -0.15 18.44
C TYR A 24 8.59 -0.55 17.46
N GLY A 25 9.43 0.40 17.06
CA GLY A 25 10.54 0.13 16.15
C GLY A 25 10.18 0.02 14.69
N VAL A 26 8.97 0.36 14.32
CA VAL A 26 8.55 0.39 12.93
C VAL A 26 9.02 1.73 12.34
N GLN A 27 9.92 1.65 11.37
CA GLN A 27 10.46 2.87 10.74
C GLN A 27 9.54 3.34 9.63
N GLU A 28 8.75 4.37 9.94
CA GLU A 28 7.86 4.90 8.92
C GLU A 28 7.62 6.39 9.11
N LEU A 29 8.68 7.12 8.98
CA LEU A 29 8.61 8.58 9.06
C LEU A 29 7.82 9.16 7.89
N SER A 30 7.97 8.55 6.70
CA SER A 30 7.33 9.10 5.51
C SER A 30 5.80 9.02 5.56
N MET A 31 5.22 7.99 6.18
CA MET A 31 3.77 7.91 6.30
C MET A 31 3.23 8.98 7.24
N SER A 32 3.91 9.24 8.34
CA SER A 32 3.55 10.32 9.25
C SER A 32 3.68 11.68 8.59
N GLU A 33 4.74 11.89 7.81
CA GLU A 33 4.95 13.12 7.05
C GLU A 33 3.85 13.33 6.02
N ASP A 34 3.45 12.27 5.33
CA ASP A 34 2.36 12.35 4.37
C ASP A 34 1.04 12.73 5.04
N LEU A 35 0.78 12.15 6.20
CA LEU A 35 -0.43 12.49 6.94
C LEU A 35 -0.41 13.96 7.37
N GLU A 36 0.71 14.45 7.87
CA GLU A 36 0.85 15.86 8.23
C GLU A 36 0.61 16.78 7.04
N ALA A 37 1.19 16.43 5.88
CA ALA A 37 0.99 17.21 4.66
C ALA A 37 -0.49 17.25 4.27
N ASN A 38 -1.19 16.11 4.36
CA ASN A 38 -2.61 16.05 4.06
C ASN A 38 -3.46 16.88 5.02
N ILE A 39 -3.08 16.93 6.29
CA ILE A 39 -3.77 17.78 7.27
C ILE A 39 -3.63 19.25 6.89
N VAL A 40 -2.42 19.67 6.56
CA VAL A 40 -2.13 21.07 6.19
C VAL A 40 -2.84 21.47 4.90
N GLU A 41 -2.82 20.59 3.91
CA GLU A 41 -3.41 20.87 2.61
C GLU A 41 -4.93 20.70 2.60
N ASN A 42 -5.50 20.18 3.69
CA ASN A 42 -6.92 19.90 3.80
C ASN A 42 -7.40 19.00 2.67
N GLY A 43 -6.64 17.93 2.42
CA GLY A 43 -6.93 16.98 1.36
C GLY A 43 -8.30 16.35 1.51
N SER A 44 -9.05 16.27 0.42
CA SER A 44 -10.43 15.79 0.43
C SER A 44 -10.56 14.28 0.64
N GLU A 45 -9.55 13.52 0.22
CA GLU A 45 -9.59 12.06 0.29
C GLU A 45 -8.38 11.52 1.03
N SER A 46 -8.65 10.71 2.04
CA SER A 46 -7.59 10.05 2.78
C SER A 46 -7.04 8.86 1.99
N PRO A 47 -5.71 8.78 1.76
CA PRO A 47 -5.10 7.59 1.18
C PRO A 47 -4.79 6.52 2.22
N PHE A 48 -5.15 6.74 3.48
CA PHE A 48 -4.74 5.88 4.59
C PHE A 48 -5.86 4.94 5.02
N TYR A 49 -5.48 3.68 5.26
CA TYR A 49 -6.38 2.62 5.71
C TYR A 49 -5.73 1.88 6.85
N GLY A 50 -6.53 1.34 7.74
CA GLY A 50 -5.98 0.64 8.86
C GLY A 50 -6.94 -0.31 9.53
N VAL A 51 -6.41 -1.04 10.50
CA VAL A 51 -7.19 -1.96 11.32
C VAL A 51 -6.93 -1.64 12.78
N TYR A 52 -7.99 -1.56 13.55
CA TYR A 52 -7.94 -1.35 14.99
C TYR A 52 -8.20 -2.65 15.75
N PHE A 53 -7.45 -2.85 16.81
CA PHE A 53 -7.76 -3.84 17.83
C PHE A 53 -8.21 -3.07 19.07
N GLY A 54 -9.52 -3.05 19.31
CA GLY A 54 -10.09 -2.15 20.28
C GLY A 54 -9.85 -0.70 19.84
N ASP A 55 -9.23 0.10 20.68
CA ASP A 55 -8.92 1.50 20.39
C ASP A 55 -7.52 1.70 19.80
N LYS A 56 -6.79 0.61 19.61
CA LYS A 56 -5.40 0.68 19.16
C LYS A 56 -5.29 0.40 17.66
N LEU A 57 -4.67 1.32 16.93
CA LEU A 57 -4.33 1.10 15.53
C LEU A 57 -3.16 0.13 15.47
N VAL A 58 -3.37 -1.04 14.89
CA VAL A 58 -2.35 -2.11 14.87
C VAL A 58 -1.78 -2.39 13.50
N ALA A 59 -2.44 -1.93 12.44
CA ALA A 59 -1.97 -2.09 11.06
C ALA A 59 -2.40 -0.88 10.25
N ARG A 60 -1.56 -0.49 9.32
CA ARG A 60 -1.84 0.68 8.46
C ARG A 60 -1.30 0.48 7.06
N MET A 61 -1.91 1.17 6.10
CA MET A 61 -1.55 1.10 4.70
C MET A 61 -1.82 2.45 4.04
N SER A 62 -0.94 2.88 3.13
CA SER A 62 -1.25 4.00 2.25
C SER A 62 -1.45 3.48 0.83
N LEU A 63 -2.50 3.95 0.18
CA LEU A 63 -2.96 3.46 -1.11
C LEU A 63 -3.38 4.65 -1.96
N TYR A 64 -2.69 4.85 -3.09
CA TYR A 64 -2.94 5.98 -3.97
C TYR A 64 -3.46 5.48 -5.32
N GLN A 65 -4.42 6.19 -5.88
CA GLN A 65 -4.87 5.91 -7.23
C GLN A 65 -4.05 6.72 -8.22
N VAL A 66 -3.49 6.03 -9.21
CA VAL A 66 -2.70 6.65 -10.28
C VAL A 66 -3.53 6.63 -11.54
N GLU A 67 -3.66 7.80 -12.19
CA GLU A 67 -4.44 7.92 -13.41
C GLU A 67 -3.82 7.14 -14.57
N GLY A 68 -4.69 6.59 -15.43
CA GLY A 68 -4.26 5.75 -16.55
C GLY A 68 -3.26 6.39 -17.48
N ARG A 69 -3.27 7.73 -17.59
CA ARG A 69 -2.28 8.46 -18.42
C ARG A 69 -0.85 8.33 -17.92
N PHE A 70 -0.67 7.97 -16.64
CA PHE A 70 0.65 7.75 -16.06
C PHE A 70 1.01 6.28 -15.96
N ASN A 71 0.15 5.40 -16.48
CA ASN A 71 0.38 3.96 -16.39
C ASN A 71 1.55 3.54 -17.27
N ARG A 72 2.50 2.83 -16.67
CA ARG A 72 3.67 2.27 -17.36
C ARG A 72 3.86 0.79 -17.02
N TYR A 73 2.87 0.17 -16.39
CA TYR A 73 2.99 -1.20 -15.88
C TYR A 73 1.97 -2.17 -16.44
N PHE A 74 0.79 -1.70 -16.81
CA PHE A 74 -0.36 -2.57 -17.07
C PHE A 74 -0.92 -2.41 -18.47
N GLU A 75 -1.45 -3.51 -19.03
CA GLU A 75 -2.21 -3.53 -20.27
C GLU A 75 -3.57 -4.20 -20.00
N PRO A 76 -4.67 -3.63 -20.50
CA PRO A 76 -4.78 -2.35 -21.21
C PRO A 76 -4.48 -1.16 -20.29
N ALA A 77 -4.20 0.00 -20.90
CA ALA A 77 -3.93 1.23 -20.13
C ALA A 77 -5.15 1.60 -19.30
N GLN A 78 -4.94 1.84 -18.01
CA GLN A 78 -6.01 2.08 -17.06
C GLN A 78 -5.47 2.70 -15.79
N ASP A 79 -6.35 3.21 -14.95
CA ASP A 79 -5.99 3.61 -13.61
C ASP A 79 -5.51 2.40 -12.82
N TYR A 80 -4.60 2.62 -11.90
CA TYR A 80 -4.14 1.55 -11.01
C TYR A 80 -3.89 2.12 -9.61
N LEU A 81 -3.71 1.23 -8.65
CA LEU A 81 -3.42 1.60 -7.28
C LEU A 81 -1.93 1.41 -7.00
N GLU A 82 -1.34 2.40 -6.36
CA GLU A 82 0.01 2.24 -5.81
C GLU A 82 -0.12 2.05 -4.31
N LEU A 83 0.23 0.86 -3.84
CA LEU A 83 0.29 0.54 -2.43
C LEU A 83 1.68 0.95 -1.97
N TRP A 84 1.75 2.07 -1.28
CA TRP A 84 3.03 2.70 -0.99
C TRP A 84 3.67 2.16 0.27
N LYS A 85 2.89 2.05 1.34
CA LYS A 85 3.37 1.55 2.63
C LYS A 85 2.35 0.61 3.25
N LEU A 86 2.85 -0.44 3.88
CA LEU A 86 2.03 -1.38 4.63
C LEU A 86 2.82 -1.82 5.85
N GLU A 87 2.28 -1.62 7.03
CA GLU A 87 2.95 -1.94 8.27
C GLU A 87 2.00 -2.51 9.30
N VAL A 88 2.48 -3.50 10.07
CA VAL A 88 1.76 -4.09 11.18
C VAL A 88 2.65 -3.99 12.42
N LEU A 89 2.10 -3.56 13.55
CA LEU A 89 2.85 -3.50 14.79
C LEU A 89 3.44 -4.87 15.15
N PRO A 90 4.66 -4.93 15.71
CA PRO A 90 5.35 -6.20 15.94
C PRO A 90 4.52 -7.26 16.67
N ASP A 91 3.79 -6.89 17.71
CA ASP A 91 3.00 -7.85 18.49
C ASP A 91 1.78 -8.37 17.74
N TYR A 92 1.47 -7.78 16.61
CA TYR A 92 0.29 -8.16 15.81
C TYR A 92 0.65 -8.77 14.47
N GLN A 93 1.94 -8.96 14.21
CA GLN A 93 2.41 -9.60 12.98
C GLN A 93 2.07 -11.08 12.95
N SER A 94 2.00 -11.66 11.74
CA SER A 94 1.70 -13.07 11.51
C SER A 94 0.31 -13.49 11.98
N LYS A 95 -0.62 -12.55 12.08
CA LYS A 95 -2.01 -12.80 12.50
C LYS A 95 -3.03 -12.45 11.42
N GLY A 96 -2.56 -12.16 10.20
CA GLY A 96 -3.44 -11.88 9.07
C GLY A 96 -3.83 -10.43 8.83
N TYR A 97 -3.30 -9.48 9.61
CA TYR A 97 -3.65 -8.07 9.43
C TYR A 97 -3.14 -7.51 8.09
N GLY A 98 -1.89 -7.83 7.74
CA GLY A 98 -1.34 -7.40 6.45
C GLY A 98 -2.12 -7.97 5.28
N SER A 99 -2.47 -9.25 5.35
CA SER A 99 -3.28 -9.89 4.32
C SER A 99 -4.65 -9.26 4.19
N ALA A 100 -5.27 -8.88 5.30
CA ALA A 100 -6.58 -8.21 5.28
C ALA A 100 -6.50 -6.86 4.56
N LEU A 101 -5.43 -6.08 4.80
CA LEU A 101 -5.24 -4.81 4.12
C LEU A 101 -5.04 -4.99 2.61
N VAL A 102 -4.22 -5.95 2.20
CA VAL A 102 -3.99 -6.21 0.77
C VAL A 102 -5.27 -6.71 0.11
N GLN A 103 -6.00 -7.59 0.77
CA GLN A 103 -7.27 -8.09 0.24
C GLN A 103 -8.28 -6.95 0.05
N PHE A 104 -8.32 -6.03 1.00
CA PHE A 104 -9.15 -4.84 0.88
C PHE A 104 -8.75 -4.02 -0.36
N ALA A 105 -7.44 -3.82 -0.59
CA ALA A 105 -6.97 -3.10 -1.76
C ALA A 105 -7.40 -3.77 -3.06
N LYS A 106 -7.37 -5.10 -3.11
CA LYS A 106 -7.79 -5.86 -4.29
C LYS A 106 -9.28 -5.70 -4.60
N GLU A 107 -10.09 -5.42 -3.60
CA GLU A 107 -11.54 -5.26 -3.78
C GLU A 107 -11.90 -4.03 -4.61
N PHE A 108 -10.99 -3.08 -4.79
CA PHE A 108 -11.22 -1.97 -5.71
C PHE A 108 -11.27 -2.43 -7.16
N GLY A 109 -10.76 -3.62 -7.48
CA GLY A 109 -10.81 -4.17 -8.84
C GLY A 109 -9.80 -3.57 -9.81
N LEU A 110 -8.88 -2.76 -9.33
CA LEU A 110 -7.83 -2.15 -10.16
C LEU A 110 -6.51 -2.90 -9.98
N PRO A 111 -5.63 -2.85 -10.99
CA PRO A 111 -4.28 -3.38 -10.81
C PRO A 111 -3.57 -2.69 -9.64
N ILE A 112 -2.64 -3.38 -9.01
CA ILE A 112 -1.91 -2.82 -7.86
C ILE A 112 -0.41 -2.96 -8.09
N LYS A 113 0.32 -1.86 -7.85
CA LYS A 113 1.77 -1.85 -7.90
C LYS A 113 2.28 -1.50 -6.50
N THR A 114 3.31 -2.22 -6.05
CA THR A 114 3.99 -1.91 -4.82
C THR A 114 5.50 -2.09 -5.00
N ASN A 115 6.28 -1.59 -4.06
CA ASN A 115 7.72 -1.84 -4.03
C ASN A 115 8.03 -2.67 -2.81
N SER A 116 8.61 -3.84 -3.04
CA SER A 116 8.95 -4.77 -1.97
C SER A 116 10.27 -4.40 -1.32
N ARG A 117 10.31 -4.44 0.00
CA ARG A 117 11.58 -4.50 0.73
C ARG A 117 12.06 -5.95 0.70
N VAL A 118 13.40 -6.14 0.77
CA VAL A 118 14.02 -7.46 0.62
C VAL A 118 13.37 -8.52 1.51
N LYS A 119 13.02 -8.17 2.74
CA LYS A 119 12.49 -9.12 3.72
C LYS A 119 10.99 -9.41 3.58
N SER A 120 10.29 -8.72 2.69
CA SER A 120 8.83 -8.88 2.57
C SER A 120 8.40 -9.60 1.30
N LYS A 121 9.34 -10.08 0.48
CA LYS A 121 9.00 -10.71 -0.80
C LYS A 121 8.09 -11.92 -0.65
N ASP A 122 8.32 -12.76 0.36
CA ASP A 122 7.49 -13.95 0.59
C ASP A 122 6.05 -13.59 0.88
N PHE A 123 5.83 -12.55 1.66
CA PHE A 123 4.48 -12.06 1.93
C PHE A 123 3.77 -11.67 0.63
N TRP A 124 4.44 -10.88 -0.22
CA TRP A 124 3.83 -10.42 -1.47
C TRP A 124 3.57 -11.57 -2.43
N THR A 125 4.48 -12.55 -2.48
CA THR A 125 4.27 -13.75 -3.31
C THR A 125 3.03 -14.51 -2.85
N LYS A 126 2.83 -14.66 -1.54
CA LYS A 126 1.62 -15.30 -1.01
C LYS A 126 0.35 -14.53 -1.33
N MET A 127 0.46 -13.23 -1.53
CA MET A 127 -0.66 -12.38 -1.91
C MET A 127 -0.85 -12.28 -3.43
N ASP A 128 -0.19 -13.15 -4.18
CA ASP A 128 -0.26 -13.24 -5.64
C ASP A 128 0.35 -12.04 -6.38
N PHE A 129 1.26 -11.35 -5.75
CA PHE A 129 2.06 -10.33 -6.43
C PHE A 129 3.25 -10.99 -7.12
N SER A 130 3.61 -10.46 -8.26
CA SER A 130 4.75 -10.98 -9.03
C SER A 130 5.68 -9.85 -9.46
N SER A 131 6.95 -10.21 -9.66
CA SER A 131 7.93 -9.28 -10.21
C SER A 131 7.64 -9.04 -11.68
N ILE A 132 7.90 -7.83 -12.13
CA ILE A 132 7.80 -7.49 -13.55
C ILE A 132 9.21 -7.30 -14.13
N GLN A 133 9.30 -7.26 -15.46
CA GLN A 133 10.57 -7.01 -16.11
C GLN A 133 11.10 -5.64 -15.71
N TYR A 134 12.34 -5.60 -15.25
CA TYR A 134 12.97 -4.35 -14.80
C TYR A 134 13.19 -3.41 -15.98
N ASP A 135 12.85 -2.14 -15.78
CA ASP A 135 13.08 -1.07 -16.75
C ASP A 135 13.83 0.04 -16.02
N MET A 136 15.07 0.31 -16.46
CA MET A 136 15.94 1.24 -15.77
C MET A 136 15.36 2.65 -15.67
N GLU A 137 14.73 3.15 -16.72
CA GLU A 137 14.16 4.48 -16.72
C GLU A 137 12.91 4.61 -15.87
N ARG A 138 12.06 3.56 -15.89
CA ARG A 138 10.83 3.56 -15.13
C ARG A 138 11.07 3.29 -13.65
N ASP A 139 11.90 2.30 -13.34
CA ASP A 139 11.99 1.74 -11.99
C ASP A 139 13.06 2.36 -11.12
N LEU A 140 14.09 2.94 -11.72
CA LEU A 140 15.11 3.74 -11.02
C LEU A 140 15.67 3.06 -9.75
N GLY A 141 15.98 1.75 -9.87
CA GLY A 141 16.55 1.00 -8.75
C GLY A 141 15.52 0.41 -7.79
N GLU A 142 14.24 0.66 -8.00
CA GLU A 142 13.17 0.04 -7.21
C GLU A 142 12.91 -1.39 -7.68
N ASN A 143 12.22 -2.16 -6.84
CA ASN A 143 11.83 -3.53 -7.17
C ASN A 143 10.30 -3.63 -7.20
N PRO A 144 9.66 -3.21 -8.30
CA PRO A 144 8.20 -3.21 -8.33
C PRO A 144 7.64 -4.62 -8.37
N LEU A 145 6.58 -4.81 -7.61
CA LEU A 145 5.74 -6.00 -7.62
C LEU A 145 4.35 -5.58 -8.01
N VAL A 146 3.66 -6.42 -8.75
CA VAL A 146 2.34 -6.09 -9.26
C VAL A 146 1.35 -7.23 -9.03
N TRP A 147 0.09 -6.86 -8.90
CA TRP A 147 -1.03 -7.78 -8.89
C TRP A 147 -1.96 -7.40 -10.04
N PHE A 148 -2.41 -8.43 -10.77
CA PHE A 148 -3.26 -8.24 -11.95
C PHE A 148 -4.68 -8.74 -11.64
N PRO A 149 -5.70 -7.89 -11.71
CA PRO A 149 -7.08 -8.37 -11.72
C PRO A 149 -7.37 -9.06 -13.05
N HIS A 150 -8.53 -9.73 -13.14
CA HIS A 150 -8.91 -10.45 -14.35
C HIS A 150 -8.84 -9.54 -15.58
N GLY A 151 -8.23 -10.04 -16.64
CA GLY A 151 -8.13 -9.32 -17.91
C GLY A 151 -6.99 -8.31 -18.00
N VAL A 152 -6.16 -8.19 -17.00
CA VAL A 152 -5.03 -7.25 -16.98
C VAL A 152 -3.72 -8.03 -16.98
N LYS A 153 -2.74 -7.52 -17.70
CA LYS A 153 -1.42 -8.15 -17.78
C LYS A 153 -0.33 -7.08 -17.75
N GLU A 154 0.91 -7.54 -17.64
CA GLU A 154 2.08 -6.67 -17.67
C GLU A 154 2.18 -5.96 -19.02
N GLN A 155 2.50 -4.65 -18.97
CA GLN A 155 2.73 -3.87 -20.18
C GLN A 155 3.99 -4.38 -20.86
N SER A 156 3.91 -4.59 -22.18
CA SER A 156 5.07 -5.00 -22.96
C SER A 156 6.09 -3.86 -23.01
N THR A 157 7.36 -4.22 -22.75
CA THR A 157 8.49 -3.29 -22.87
C THR A 157 9.20 -3.43 -24.21
N GLU A 158 8.79 -4.39 -25.02
CA GLU A 158 9.34 -4.55 -26.36
C GLU A 158 8.82 -3.46 -27.28
N LYS A 159 9.73 -2.89 -28.02
CA LYS A 159 9.41 -1.88 -29.03
C LYS A 159 9.51 -2.47 -30.43
#